data_12dcbbfe157317fe491d88d4db997d88
#
_entry.id   12dcbbfe157317fe491d88d4db997d88
#
_cell.length_a   1.000
_cell.length_b   1.000
_cell.length_c   1.000
_cell.angle_alpha   90.00
_cell.angle_beta   90.00
_cell.angle_gamma   90.00
#
_symmetry.space_group_name_H-M   'P 1'
#
loop_
_entity.id
_entity.type
_entity.pdbx_description
1 polymer ?
#
loop_
_entity_poly.entity_id
_entity_poly.type
_entity_poly.pdbx_seq_one_letter_code
_entity_poly.pdbx_strand_id
1 'polypeptide(L)'
;MKQSEILNYSVQINNGLKETSGDGASLVFDSKYGITFCAYMPGHQGCYGESRGRISLSYFPASQPTNIKFVEVSTDHDVYCQNAFGLGDGKIRVIYEKDSRKDGDHDMCYKDFDFLTETLSEEKVMMLKKDNGDIVKLTTSEQFKYLEERGFNNHTFLKTEQISFGSHTIFRAEDGYVYGVITSYLAEPILYRSSDNLATLEFFAVCPYTAQYEMDYKFLNGKIYAIFRTPPERNSIFYTTSNDMGKTWSEPQVIEDSVSCRSRVINYGEHILMVVNHYNEDTGNRPDIQQGRTSLRFYFAENGTPCKENMVLELYSKCGMVNACALNILGDVYIAYSTSELALEYHNGNPKVRGKDAVRFVKIGDLEQK
;
A
#
# COMPACT_ATOMS: atom_id res chain seq x y z
N MET A 1 23.92 -2.31 14.08
CA MET A 1 22.84 -2.87 13.24
C MET A 1 23.44 -3.57 12.03
N LYS A 2 22.92 -4.73 11.60
CA LYS A 2 23.46 -5.43 10.44
C LYS A 2 22.63 -5.05 9.21
N GLN A 3 23.24 -4.37 8.24
CA GLN A 3 22.70 -4.22 6.89
C GLN A 3 22.87 -5.56 6.16
N SER A 4 21.87 -5.97 5.38
CA SER A 4 21.93 -7.21 4.61
C SER A 4 21.27 -7.05 3.25
N GLU A 5 21.84 -7.70 2.24
CA GLU A 5 21.20 -7.81 0.94
C GLU A 5 20.10 -8.88 1.02
N ILE A 6 18.83 -8.44 0.98
CA ILE A 6 17.67 -9.28 1.24
C ILE A 6 17.29 -10.17 0.04
N LEU A 7 17.74 -9.82 -1.16
CA LEU A 7 17.36 -10.52 -2.39
C LEU A 7 17.62 -12.03 -2.31
N ASN A 8 18.74 -12.41 -1.72
CA ASN A 8 19.16 -13.82 -1.61
C ASN A 8 18.29 -14.66 -0.68
N TYR A 9 17.49 -14.01 0.18
CA TYR A 9 16.63 -14.66 1.18
C TYR A 9 15.15 -14.58 0.84
N SER A 10 14.80 -13.86 -0.24
CA SER A 10 13.42 -13.63 -0.61
C SER A 10 12.93 -14.64 -1.66
N VAL A 11 11.63 -14.94 -1.61
CA VAL A 11 10.93 -15.81 -2.55
C VAL A 11 10.08 -14.96 -3.49
N GLN A 12 10.13 -15.25 -4.79
CA GLN A 12 9.25 -14.62 -5.76
C GLN A 12 7.85 -15.21 -5.62
N ILE A 13 6.84 -14.37 -5.43
CA ILE A 13 5.46 -14.78 -5.19
C ILE A 13 4.47 -14.31 -6.26
N ASN A 14 4.89 -13.55 -7.25
CA ASN A 14 4.07 -13.26 -8.42
C ASN A 14 4.14 -14.41 -9.43
N ASN A 15 3.06 -14.57 -10.18
CA ASN A 15 2.99 -15.54 -11.26
C ASN A 15 4.09 -15.25 -12.28
N GLY A 16 5.05 -16.16 -12.45
CA GLY A 16 6.20 -16.01 -13.35
C GLY A 16 5.87 -15.97 -14.85
N LEU A 17 4.69 -15.52 -15.25
CA LEU A 17 4.30 -15.28 -16.62
C LEU A 17 5.24 -14.26 -17.27
N LYS A 18 5.63 -14.49 -18.50
CA LYS A 18 6.65 -13.72 -19.26
C LYS A 18 6.38 -12.21 -19.40
N GLU A 19 5.20 -11.75 -19.00
CA GLU A 19 4.72 -10.37 -19.15
C GLU A 19 4.45 -9.68 -17.82
N THR A 20 4.81 -10.29 -16.70
CA THR A 20 4.39 -9.83 -15.39
C THR A 20 5.46 -9.01 -14.70
N SER A 21 5.33 -7.70 -14.76
CA SER A 21 5.75 -6.88 -13.66
C SER A 21 4.72 -7.06 -12.53
N GLY A 22 5.16 -7.23 -11.30
CA GLY A 22 4.27 -7.21 -10.15
C GLY A 22 4.46 -5.88 -9.42
N ASP A 23 3.42 -5.09 -9.30
CA ASP A 23 3.47 -3.85 -8.55
C ASP A 23 2.37 -3.79 -7.48
N GLY A 24 2.62 -3.01 -6.45
CA GLY A 24 1.64 -2.63 -5.47
C GLY A 24 1.14 -3.77 -4.58
N ALA A 25 2.01 -4.64 -4.10
CA ALA A 25 1.63 -5.75 -3.22
C ALA A 25 0.86 -5.30 -1.99
N SER A 26 -0.21 -6.01 -1.65
CA SER A 26 -0.95 -5.90 -0.40
C SER A 26 -1.00 -7.27 0.27
N LEU A 27 -0.53 -7.34 1.53
CA LEU A 27 -0.43 -8.59 2.29
C LEU A 27 -1.54 -8.73 3.32
N VAL A 28 -2.08 -9.93 3.42
CA VAL A 28 -3.03 -10.32 4.49
C VAL A 28 -2.67 -11.70 4.99
N PHE A 29 -2.81 -11.93 6.29
CA PHE A 29 -2.60 -13.24 6.92
C PHE A 29 -3.89 -13.74 7.58
N ASP A 30 -4.29 -14.96 7.24
CA ASP A 30 -5.35 -15.68 7.94
C ASP A 30 -4.71 -16.61 8.97
N SER A 31 -4.83 -16.23 10.25
CA SER A 31 -4.20 -16.97 11.36
C SER A 31 -4.85 -18.34 11.61
N LYS A 32 -6.13 -18.51 11.26
CA LYS A 32 -6.85 -19.77 11.46
C LYS A 32 -6.30 -20.88 10.58
N TYR A 33 -5.92 -20.54 9.36
CA TYR A 33 -5.41 -21.49 8.37
C TYR A 33 -3.91 -21.37 8.10
N GLY A 34 -3.26 -20.36 8.66
CA GLY A 34 -1.83 -20.10 8.45
C GLY A 34 -1.49 -19.70 7.01
N ILE A 35 -2.44 -19.10 6.31
CA ILE A 35 -2.29 -18.72 4.89
C ILE A 35 -1.99 -17.23 4.78
N THR A 36 -0.97 -16.92 4.00
CA THR A 36 -0.68 -15.54 3.55
C THR A 36 -1.25 -15.32 2.15
N PHE A 37 -1.91 -14.20 1.98
CA PHE A 37 -2.44 -13.71 0.72
C PHE A 37 -1.67 -12.47 0.29
N CYS A 38 -1.38 -12.36 -1.00
CA CYS A 38 -0.76 -11.18 -1.61
C CYS A 38 -1.53 -10.78 -2.85
N ALA A 39 -2.21 -9.64 -2.80
CA ALA A 39 -2.83 -9.05 -3.98
C ALA A 39 -1.81 -8.13 -4.68
N TYR A 40 -1.74 -8.18 -6.00
CA TYR A 40 -0.83 -7.37 -6.81
C TYR A 40 -1.38 -7.17 -8.24
N MET A 41 -0.81 -6.21 -8.94
CA MET A 41 -1.11 -5.97 -10.35
C MET A 41 -0.03 -6.61 -11.23
N PRO A 42 -0.32 -7.71 -11.95
CA PRO A 42 0.60 -8.23 -12.96
C PRO A 42 0.58 -7.34 -14.20
N GLY A 43 1.75 -7.08 -14.78
CA GLY A 43 1.87 -6.30 -16.02
C GLY A 43 1.82 -4.79 -15.86
N HIS A 44 1.82 -4.25 -14.65
CA HIS A 44 1.85 -2.82 -14.42
C HIS A 44 3.21 -2.23 -14.84
N GLN A 45 3.23 -1.54 -15.97
CA GLN A 45 4.38 -0.78 -16.44
C GLN A 45 4.22 0.69 -16.08
N GLY A 46 4.43 1.01 -14.81
CA GLY A 46 4.48 2.38 -14.35
C GLY A 46 3.21 3.20 -14.50
N CYS A 47 3.07 4.20 -13.66
CA CYS A 47 1.91 5.06 -13.47
C CYS A 47 1.50 5.95 -14.65
N TYR A 48 1.97 5.72 -15.84
CA TYR A 48 1.73 6.61 -16.98
C TYR A 48 1.28 5.83 -18.23
N GLY A 49 0.00 5.63 -18.34
CA GLY A 49 -0.73 5.80 -19.60
C GLY A 49 -0.99 4.61 -20.49
N GLU A 50 -0.38 3.41 -20.39
CA GLU A 50 -0.59 2.39 -21.44
C GLU A 50 -0.83 0.95 -20.97
N SER A 51 -0.67 0.60 -19.73
CA SER A 51 -1.00 -0.75 -19.25
C SER A 51 -1.92 -0.68 -18.05
N ARG A 52 -3.18 -0.61 -18.32
CA ARG A 52 -4.26 -0.85 -17.38
C ARG A 52 -4.11 -2.28 -16.89
N GLY A 53 -3.96 -2.43 -15.56
CA GLY A 53 -3.49 -3.68 -15.00
C GLY A 53 -4.61 -4.66 -14.76
N ARG A 54 -4.28 -5.93 -14.79
CA ARG A 54 -5.08 -7.00 -14.21
C ARG A 54 -4.84 -7.03 -12.70
N ILE A 55 -5.70 -7.69 -11.95
CA ILE A 55 -5.49 -7.93 -10.52
C ILE A 55 -5.37 -9.42 -10.29
N SER A 56 -4.29 -9.81 -9.65
CA SER A 56 -4.01 -11.19 -9.26
C SER A 56 -3.85 -11.29 -7.75
N LEU A 57 -4.18 -12.47 -7.23
CA LEU A 57 -3.99 -12.86 -5.86
C LEU A 57 -3.11 -14.11 -5.84
N SER A 58 -1.99 -14.05 -5.14
CA SER A 58 -1.25 -15.26 -4.75
C SER A 58 -1.58 -15.61 -3.31
N TYR A 59 -1.59 -16.92 -2.98
CA TYR A 59 -1.76 -17.38 -1.63
C TYR A 59 -0.92 -18.63 -1.36
N PHE A 60 -0.41 -18.72 -0.14
CA PHE A 60 0.54 -19.75 0.26
C PHE A 60 0.59 -19.91 1.77
N PRO A 61 0.96 -21.09 2.30
CA PRO A 61 1.25 -21.23 3.72
C PRO A 61 2.42 -20.33 4.14
N ALA A 62 2.26 -19.54 5.21
CA ALA A 62 3.33 -18.67 5.69
C ALA A 62 4.62 -19.43 6.02
N SER A 63 4.51 -20.69 6.46
CA SER A 63 5.64 -21.57 6.74
C SER A 63 6.32 -22.16 5.50
N GLN A 64 5.66 -22.10 4.33
CA GLN A 64 6.15 -22.65 3.07
C GLN A 64 5.84 -21.70 1.90
N PRO A 65 6.49 -20.55 1.84
CA PRO A 65 6.18 -19.49 0.84
C PRO A 65 6.53 -19.89 -0.59
N THR A 66 7.11 -21.06 -0.83
CA THR A 66 7.36 -21.64 -2.16
C THR A 66 6.18 -22.44 -2.71
N ASN A 67 5.21 -22.81 -1.87
CA ASN A 67 4.00 -23.53 -2.28
C ASN A 67 2.88 -22.55 -2.62
N ILE A 68 3.03 -21.86 -3.75
CA ILE A 68 2.20 -20.73 -4.15
C ILE A 68 1.09 -21.19 -5.08
N LYS A 69 -0.13 -20.76 -4.80
CA LYS A 69 -1.28 -20.81 -5.72
C LYS A 69 -1.65 -19.41 -6.17
N PHE A 70 -2.30 -19.31 -7.35
CA PHE A 70 -2.65 -18.05 -8.00
C PHE A 70 -4.10 -18.02 -8.40
N VAL A 71 -4.73 -16.87 -8.25
CA VAL A 71 -6.08 -16.57 -8.72
C VAL A 71 -6.07 -15.25 -9.46
N GLU A 72 -6.68 -15.21 -10.62
CA GLU A 72 -6.93 -13.98 -11.35
C GLU A 72 -8.23 -13.37 -10.85
N VAL A 73 -8.13 -12.23 -10.14
CA VAL A 73 -9.28 -11.54 -9.54
C VAL A 73 -10.03 -10.72 -10.57
N SER A 74 -9.30 -10.02 -11.44
CA SER A 74 -9.87 -9.31 -12.57
C SER A 74 -8.95 -9.41 -13.78
N THR A 75 -9.56 -9.62 -14.95
CA THR A 75 -8.92 -9.61 -16.26
C THR A 75 -9.16 -8.31 -17.01
N ASP A 76 -9.98 -7.42 -16.45
CA ASP A 76 -10.33 -6.15 -17.06
C ASP A 76 -9.10 -5.24 -17.10
N HIS A 77 -8.86 -4.64 -18.25
CA HIS A 77 -7.73 -3.72 -18.43
C HIS A 77 -7.98 -2.33 -17.76
N ASP A 78 -9.17 -2.11 -17.23
CA ASP A 78 -9.62 -0.84 -16.66
C ASP A 78 -9.63 -0.84 -15.14
N VAL A 79 -8.81 -1.69 -14.50
CA VAL A 79 -8.71 -1.80 -13.04
C VAL A 79 -7.35 -1.31 -12.54
N TYR A 80 -7.36 -0.68 -11.34
CA TYR A 80 -6.20 -0.04 -10.75
C TYR A 80 -6.17 -0.22 -9.24
N CYS A 81 -5.05 0.12 -8.63
CA CYS A 81 -4.91 0.42 -7.22
C CYS A 81 -5.56 -0.63 -6.30
N GLN A 82 -5.15 -1.89 -6.45
CA GLN A 82 -5.67 -2.98 -5.63
C GLN A 82 -5.25 -2.87 -4.16
N ASN A 83 -6.11 -3.36 -3.30
CA ASN A 83 -5.82 -3.62 -1.90
C ASN A 83 -6.47 -4.95 -1.47
N ALA A 84 -6.09 -5.47 -0.33
CA ALA A 84 -6.67 -6.70 0.21
C ALA A 84 -6.99 -6.55 1.69
N PHE A 85 -8.09 -7.18 2.13
CA PHE A 85 -8.53 -7.19 3.52
C PHE A 85 -9.05 -8.57 3.91
N GLY A 86 -8.59 -9.08 5.05
CA GLY A 86 -9.03 -10.36 5.60
C GLY A 86 -10.44 -10.27 6.19
N LEU A 87 -11.35 -11.08 5.67
CA LEU A 87 -12.71 -11.23 6.20
C LEU A 87 -12.77 -12.27 7.34
N GLY A 88 -11.70 -13.04 7.52
CA GLY A 88 -11.65 -14.21 8.41
C GLY A 88 -12.17 -15.48 7.73
N ASP A 89 -11.97 -16.60 8.41
CA ASP A 89 -12.43 -17.92 7.95
C ASP A 89 -12.00 -18.31 6.53
N GLY A 90 -10.77 -17.93 6.15
CA GLY A 90 -10.21 -18.22 4.82
C GLY A 90 -10.76 -17.35 3.70
N LYS A 91 -11.44 -16.27 4.03
CA LYS A 91 -11.97 -15.33 3.04
C LYS A 91 -11.19 -14.04 3.01
N ILE A 92 -10.96 -13.53 1.81
CA ILE A 92 -10.28 -12.29 1.56
C ILE A 92 -11.09 -11.41 0.62
N ARG A 93 -11.19 -10.13 0.93
CA ARG A 93 -11.76 -9.12 0.04
C ARG A 93 -10.63 -8.44 -0.71
N VAL A 94 -10.68 -8.48 -2.03
CA VAL A 94 -9.78 -7.72 -2.91
C VAL A 94 -10.54 -6.52 -3.42
N ILE A 95 -9.99 -5.33 -3.15
CA ILE A 95 -10.58 -4.04 -3.47
C ILE A 95 -9.76 -3.42 -4.59
N TYR A 96 -10.42 -2.75 -5.51
CA TYR A 96 -9.78 -2.09 -6.64
C TYR A 96 -10.66 -0.99 -7.21
N GLU A 97 -10.02 -0.09 -7.89
CA GLU A 97 -10.63 0.98 -8.67
C GLU A 97 -10.91 0.50 -10.08
N LYS A 98 -12.07 0.88 -10.63
CA LYS A 98 -12.48 0.52 -11.99
C LYS A 98 -12.94 1.74 -12.76
N ASP A 99 -12.25 2.01 -13.87
CA ASP A 99 -12.67 3.02 -14.85
C ASP A 99 -13.76 2.40 -15.75
N SER A 100 -14.99 2.48 -15.28
CA SER A 100 -16.15 1.90 -15.98
C SER A 100 -16.95 2.93 -16.75
N ARG A 101 -16.56 4.21 -16.71
CA ARG A 101 -17.36 5.31 -17.23
C ARG A 101 -16.61 6.16 -18.26
N LYS A 102 -17.39 6.58 -19.26
CA LYS A 102 -16.89 7.49 -20.31
C LYS A 102 -16.66 8.93 -19.83
N ASP A 103 -17.16 9.27 -18.64
CA ASP A 103 -17.05 10.60 -18.03
C ASP A 103 -15.79 10.78 -17.18
N GLY A 104 -14.95 9.74 -17.07
CA GLY A 104 -13.73 9.74 -16.27
C GLY A 104 -13.94 9.62 -14.77
N ASP A 105 -15.17 9.30 -14.32
CA ASP A 105 -15.43 8.95 -12.93
C ASP A 105 -15.16 7.45 -12.70
N HIS A 106 -14.59 7.09 -11.56
CA HIS A 106 -14.18 5.72 -11.27
C HIS A 106 -15.02 5.16 -10.13
N ASP A 107 -15.44 3.90 -10.27
CA ASP A 107 -16.11 3.16 -9.20
C ASP A 107 -15.08 2.42 -8.35
N MET A 108 -15.30 2.40 -7.03
CA MET A 108 -14.56 1.51 -6.13
C MET A 108 -15.27 0.17 -6.06
N CYS A 109 -14.57 -0.89 -6.44
CA CYS A 109 -15.12 -2.23 -6.57
C CYS A 109 -14.42 -3.22 -5.66
N TYR A 110 -15.05 -4.35 -5.41
CA TYR A 110 -14.45 -5.48 -4.72
C TYR A 110 -14.99 -6.82 -5.19
N LYS A 111 -14.17 -7.87 -4.98
CA LYS A 111 -14.55 -9.28 -5.03
C LYS A 111 -14.04 -9.97 -3.78
N ASP A 112 -14.81 -10.94 -3.30
CA ASP A 112 -14.41 -11.81 -2.18
C ASP A 112 -13.91 -13.14 -2.73
N PHE A 113 -12.73 -13.56 -2.30
CA PHE A 113 -12.17 -14.87 -2.59
C PHE A 113 -12.28 -15.76 -1.36
N ASP A 114 -12.85 -16.94 -1.53
CA ASP A 114 -12.90 -18.01 -0.53
C ASP A 114 -11.85 -19.07 -0.88
N PHE A 115 -10.79 -19.16 -0.09
CA PHE A 115 -9.69 -20.06 -0.38
C PHE A 115 -10.04 -21.54 -0.13
N LEU A 116 -11.05 -21.84 0.70
CA LEU A 116 -11.47 -23.21 0.97
C LEU A 116 -12.19 -23.84 -0.20
N THR A 117 -12.95 -23.04 -0.92
CA THR A 117 -13.69 -23.45 -2.14
C THR A 117 -12.98 -23.04 -3.42
N GLU A 118 -11.92 -22.24 -3.32
CA GLU A 118 -11.19 -21.62 -4.44
C GLU A 118 -12.13 -20.84 -5.40
N THR A 119 -13.12 -20.11 -4.85
CA THR A 119 -14.12 -19.38 -5.62
C THR A 119 -14.04 -17.89 -5.39
N LEU A 120 -14.31 -17.10 -6.45
CA LEU A 120 -14.51 -15.66 -6.40
C LEU A 120 -15.98 -15.33 -6.42
N SER A 121 -16.39 -14.31 -5.64
CA SER A 121 -17.74 -13.74 -5.72
C SER A 121 -17.91 -12.92 -7.01
N GLU A 122 -19.18 -12.59 -7.31
CA GLU A 122 -19.49 -11.51 -8.23
C GLU A 122 -18.88 -10.19 -7.78
N GLU A 123 -18.53 -9.32 -8.76
CA GLU A 123 -18.06 -7.96 -8.51
C GLU A 123 -19.15 -7.11 -7.86
N LYS A 124 -18.77 -6.34 -6.85
CA LYS A 124 -19.65 -5.40 -6.16
C LYS A 124 -19.02 -4.02 -6.09
N VAL A 125 -19.85 -2.99 -6.14
CA VAL A 125 -19.41 -1.60 -5.95
C VAL A 125 -19.46 -1.26 -4.46
N MET A 126 -18.44 -0.59 -3.96
CA MET A 126 -18.41 -0.07 -2.58
C MET A 126 -19.36 1.14 -2.47
N MET A 127 -19.92 1.33 -1.29
CA MET A 127 -20.84 2.40 -1.00
C MET A 127 -20.20 3.42 -0.04
N LEU A 128 -20.63 4.67 -0.12
CA LEU A 128 -20.29 5.75 0.80
C LEU A 128 -21.54 6.17 1.57
N LYS A 129 -21.49 6.11 2.89
CA LYS A 129 -22.49 6.69 3.77
C LYS A 129 -22.09 8.13 4.10
N LYS A 130 -22.91 9.09 3.70
CA LYS A 130 -22.73 10.51 3.94
C LYS A 130 -23.16 10.91 5.36
N ASP A 131 -22.75 12.08 5.81
CA ASP A 131 -23.08 12.61 7.14
C ASP A 131 -24.59 12.80 7.36
N ASN A 132 -25.35 13.05 6.28
CA ASN A 132 -26.82 13.14 6.32
C ASN A 132 -27.54 11.78 6.33
N GLY A 133 -26.78 10.68 6.30
CA GLY A 133 -27.28 9.31 6.30
C GLY A 133 -27.55 8.71 4.92
N ASP A 134 -27.44 9.48 3.85
CA ASP A 134 -27.58 8.97 2.48
C ASP A 134 -26.48 7.96 2.15
N ILE A 135 -26.85 6.90 1.43
CA ILE A 135 -25.91 5.89 0.92
C ILE A 135 -25.83 6.02 -0.60
N VAL A 136 -24.64 6.32 -1.10
CA VAL A 136 -24.36 6.50 -2.52
C VAL A 136 -23.22 5.58 -2.95
N LYS A 137 -23.00 5.39 -4.24
CA LYS A 137 -21.81 4.70 -4.73
C LYS A 137 -20.56 5.49 -4.36
N LEU A 138 -19.52 4.78 -3.94
CA LEU A 138 -18.22 5.40 -3.72
C LEU A 138 -17.51 5.58 -5.07
N THR A 139 -17.36 6.84 -5.46
CA THR A 139 -16.73 7.24 -6.70
C THR A 139 -15.71 8.34 -6.47
N THR A 140 -14.88 8.61 -7.47
CA THR A 140 -13.93 9.72 -7.46
C THR A 140 -14.65 11.06 -7.21
N SER A 141 -15.74 11.32 -7.91
CA SER A 141 -16.51 12.55 -7.77
C SER A 141 -17.07 12.75 -6.36
N GLU A 142 -17.59 11.68 -5.73
CA GLU A 142 -18.12 11.77 -4.36
C GLU A 142 -17.01 12.03 -3.32
N GLN A 143 -15.81 11.51 -3.54
CA GLN A 143 -14.64 11.80 -2.71
C GLN A 143 -14.27 13.28 -2.77
N PHE A 144 -14.12 13.85 -3.97
CA PHE A 144 -13.78 15.26 -4.12
C PHE A 144 -14.86 16.19 -3.59
N LYS A 145 -16.12 15.86 -3.80
CA LYS A 145 -17.25 16.59 -3.21
C LYS A 145 -17.18 16.63 -1.69
N TYR A 146 -16.80 15.52 -1.06
CA TYR A 146 -16.59 15.47 0.39
C TYR A 146 -15.48 16.43 0.85
N LEU A 147 -14.36 16.51 0.11
CA LEU A 147 -13.27 17.44 0.40
C LEU A 147 -13.73 18.90 0.23
N GLU A 148 -14.40 19.21 -0.87
CA GLU A 148 -14.91 20.56 -1.15
C GLU A 148 -15.90 21.03 -0.07
N GLU A 149 -16.84 20.20 0.36
CA GLU A 149 -17.82 20.50 1.41
C GLU A 149 -17.14 20.82 2.77
N ARG A 150 -15.88 20.42 2.95
CA ARG A 150 -15.05 20.69 4.14
C ARG A 150 -14.02 21.79 3.96
N GLY A 151 -14.07 22.50 2.84
CA GLY A 151 -13.19 23.62 2.53
C GLY A 151 -11.81 23.26 2.01
N PHE A 152 -11.58 21.99 1.64
CA PHE A 152 -10.36 21.56 0.97
C PHE A 152 -10.51 21.76 -0.54
N ASN A 153 -10.08 22.93 -1.05
CA ASN A 153 -10.26 23.30 -2.45
C ASN A 153 -8.93 23.47 -3.21
N ASN A 154 -7.81 23.06 -2.60
CA ASN A 154 -6.48 23.29 -3.18
C ASN A 154 -6.05 22.21 -4.16
N HIS A 155 -6.84 21.16 -4.30
CA HIS A 155 -6.56 20.09 -5.26
C HIS A 155 -6.88 20.55 -6.69
N THR A 156 -5.91 20.39 -7.55
CA THR A 156 -6.13 20.54 -8.99
C THR A 156 -6.82 19.26 -9.46
N PHE A 157 -8.15 19.23 -9.38
CA PHE A 157 -8.93 18.12 -9.88
C PHE A 157 -8.79 18.01 -11.40
N LEU A 158 -8.00 17.08 -11.85
CA LEU A 158 -8.07 16.60 -13.21
C LEU A 158 -9.02 15.41 -13.20
N LYS A 159 -10.14 15.51 -13.89
CA LYS A 159 -11.20 14.47 -14.02
C LYS A 159 -10.69 13.08 -14.46
N THR A 160 -9.42 12.97 -14.75
CA THR A 160 -8.73 11.76 -15.23
C THR A 160 -7.84 11.14 -14.15
N GLU A 161 -7.81 11.68 -12.93
CA GLU A 161 -6.89 11.22 -11.92
C GLU A 161 -7.52 10.16 -11.02
N GLN A 162 -6.73 9.13 -10.79
CA GLN A 162 -7.09 7.94 -10.03
C GLN A 162 -7.25 8.26 -8.54
N ILE A 163 -8.28 7.71 -7.93
CA ILE A 163 -8.32 7.51 -6.49
C ILE A 163 -7.38 6.36 -6.16
N SER A 164 -6.62 6.46 -5.11
CA SER A 164 -5.87 5.34 -4.62
C SER A 164 -6.42 4.84 -3.28
N PHE A 165 -7.09 3.69 -3.31
CA PHE A 165 -7.10 2.79 -2.16
C PHE A 165 -5.72 2.15 -1.98
N GLY A 166 -4.82 2.53 -2.83
CA GLY A 166 -3.55 1.94 -3.15
C GLY A 166 -2.80 1.41 -1.97
N SER A 167 -2.89 0.11 -1.74
CA SER A 167 -2.03 -0.69 -0.85
C SER A 167 -1.78 -0.11 0.55
N HIS A 168 -2.63 0.79 1.02
CA HIS A 168 -2.60 1.28 2.40
C HIS A 168 -2.97 0.15 3.35
N THR A 169 -2.44 0.16 4.55
CA THR A 169 -2.76 -0.87 5.50
C THR A 169 -4.20 -0.71 5.99
N ILE A 170 -5.10 -1.55 5.50
CA ILE A 170 -6.45 -1.67 6.04
C ILE A 170 -6.39 -2.53 7.29
N PHE A 171 -7.03 -2.10 8.36
CA PHE A 171 -6.97 -2.81 9.63
C PHE A 171 -8.28 -2.77 10.40
N ARG A 172 -8.55 -3.80 11.19
CA ARG A 172 -9.63 -3.82 12.16
C ARG A 172 -9.12 -3.31 13.49
N ALA A 173 -9.83 -2.34 14.07
CA ALA A 173 -9.53 -1.84 15.41
C ALA A 173 -10.36 -2.57 16.49
N GLU A 174 -10.05 -2.31 17.76
CA GLU A 174 -10.69 -2.93 18.92
C GLU A 174 -12.17 -2.58 19.04
N ASP A 175 -12.60 -1.44 18.50
CA ASP A 175 -14.01 -1.04 18.43
C ASP A 175 -14.83 -1.81 17.40
N GLY A 176 -14.20 -2.75 16.68
CA GLY A 176 -14.81 -3.61 15.67
C GLY A 176 -14.89 -2.99 14.27
N TYR A 177 -14.63 -1.68 14.13
CA TYR A 177 -14.58 -1.04 12.83
C TYR A 177 -13.32 -1.43 12.05
N VAL A 178 -13.46 -1.43 10.74
CA VAL A 178 -12.34 -1.51 9.79
C VAL A 178 -11.97 -0.10 9.36
N TYR A 179 -10.70 0.22 9.44
CA TYR A 179 -10.14 1.54 9.15
C TYR A 179 -9.17 1.51 7.98
N GLY A 180 -9.07 2.62 7.28
CA GLY A 180 -8.10 2.84 6.22
C GLY A 180 -8.13 4.29 5.73
N VAL A 181 -7.42 4.55 4.66
CA VAL A 181 -7.31 5.88 4.05
C VAL A 181 -7.54 5.81 2.54
N ILE A 182 -8.19 6.82 2.02
CA ILE A 182 -8.30 7.07 0.58
C ILE A 182 -7.41 8.25 0.25
N THR A 183 -6.62 8.13 -0.79
CA THR A 183 -5.76 9.20 -1.28
C THR A 183 -5.97 9.40 -2.78
N SER A 184 -5.74 10.61 -3.25
CA SER A 184 -5.67 10.94 -4.67
C SER A 184 -4.40 11.71 -4.95
N TYR A 185 -4.07 11.87 -6.23
CA TYR A 185 -2.88 12.63 -6.60
C TYR A 185 -3.00 14.09 -6.18
N LEU A 186 -2.04 14.55 -5.36
CA LEU A 186 -1.99 15.94 -4.86
C LEU A 186 -3.28 16.39 -4.16
N ALA A 187 -3.98 15.49 -3.49
CA ALA A 187 -5.14 15.80 -2.67
C ALA A 187 -4.91 15.43 -1.20
N GLU A 188 -5.74 15.97 -0.35
CA GLU A 188 -5.76 15.67 1.07
C GLU A 188 -6.27 14.24 1.31
N PRO A 189 -5.55 13.40 2.06
CA PRO A 189 -5.99 12.05 2.41
C PRO A 189 -7.25 12.05 3.28
N ILE A 190 -8.21 11.20 2.95
CA ILE A 190 -9.45 11.02 3.70
C ILE A 190 -9.37 9.72 4.49
N LEU A 191 -9.52 9.82 5.81
CA LEU A 191 -9.60 8.68 6.69
C LEU A 191 -11.04 8.17 6.73
N TYR A 192 -11.19 6.85 6.55
CA TYR A 192 -12.49 6.19 6.59
C TYR A 192 -12.55 5.08 7.63
N ARG A 193 -13.79 4.71 7.98
CA ARG A 193 -14.12 3.50 8.72
C ARG A 193 -15.28 2.75 8.08
N SER A 194 -15.43 1.49 8.43
CA SER A 194 -16.51 0.63 7.97
C SER A 194 -16.93 -0.35 9.07
N SER A 195 -18.22 -0.54 9.25
CA SER A 195 -18.80 -1.54 10.16
C SER A 195 -19.20 -2.85 9.47
N ASP A 196 -19.15 -2.89 8.14
CA ASP A 196 -19.62 -4.01 7.30
C ASP A 196 -18.51 -4.60 6.39
N ASN A 197 -17.27 -4.59 6.89
CA ASN A 197 -16.11 -5.13 6.18
C ASN A 197 -15.85 -4.44 4.82
N LEU A 198 -15.97 -3.13 4.78
CA LEU A 198 -15.68 -2.29 3.60
C LEU A 198 -16.70 -2.38 2.46
N ALA A 199 -17.90 -2.91 2.70
CA ALA A 199 -18.99 -2.79 1.73
C ALA A 199 -19.50 -1.35 1.69
N THR A 200 -19.56 -0.69 2.87
CA THR A 200 -19.92 0.72 3.01
C THR A 200 -18.88 1.44 3.85
N LEU A 201 -18.41 2.59 3.37
CA LEU A 201 -17.46 3.45 4.08
C LEU A 201 -18.17 4.66 4.69
N GLU A 202 -17.68 5.11 5.83
CA GLU A 202 -17.95 6.40 6.44
C GLU A 202 -16.66 7.20 6.51
N PHE A 203 -16.62 8.38 5.92
CA PHE A 203 -15.50 9.29 6.05
C PHE A 203 -15.58 10.03 7.39
N PHE A 204 -14.51 10.09 8.15
CA PHE A 204 -14.56 10.68 9.49
C PHE A 204 -13.50 11.77 9.75
N ALA A 205 -12.41 11.80 8.99
CA ALA A 205 -11.37 12.81 9.14
C ALA A 205 -10.65 13.05 7.80
N VAL A 206 -10.01 14.21 7.69
CA VAL A 206 -9.12 14.56 6.59
C VAL A 206 -7.76 14.93 7.17
N CYS A 207 -6.70 14.39 6.61
CA CYS A 207 -5.35 14.87 6.89
C CYS A 207 -5.12 16.14 6.06
N PRO A 208 -4.83 17.31 6.65
CA PRO A 208 -4.80 18.59 5.93
C PRO A 208 -3.55 18.79 5.06
N TYR A 209 -2.74 17.75 4.90
CA TYR A 209 -1.49 17.80 4.15
C TYR A 209 -1.63 17.03 2.84
N THR A 210 -1.37 17.72 1.75
CA THR A 210 -1.43 17.12 0.41
C THR A 210 -0.46 15.96 0.27
N ALA A 211 -0.95 14.80 -0.11
CA ALA A 211 -0.16 13.61 -0.38
C ALA A 211 -0.07 13.31 -1.88
N GLN A 212 0.99 12.61 -2.28
CA GLN A 212 1.09 12.05 -3.62
C GLN A 212 0.65 10.59 -3.61
N TYR A 213 -0.67 10.32 -3.73
CA TYR A 213 -1.32 9.00 -3.75
C TYR A 213 -1.19 8.12 -2.51
N GLU A 214 -0.30 8.43 -1.56
CA GLU A 214 0.06 7.43 -0.56
C GLU A 214 0.20 8.05 0.81
N MET A 215 -0.69 7.65 1.70
CA MET A 215 -0.62 7.85 3.14
C MET A 215 -0.91 6.52 3.81
N ASP A 216 -0.24 6.21 4.89
CA ASP A 216 -0.58 5.08 5.76
C ASP A 216 -0.60 5.51 7.22
N TYR A 217 -1.45 4.89 8.03
CA TYR A 217 -1.58 5.24 9.45
C TYR A 217 -2.05 4.07 10.32
N LYS A 218 -1.79 4.19 11.61
CA LYS A 218 -2.33 3.31 12.67
C LYS A 218 -2.66 4.08 13.92
N PHE A 219 -3.49 3.45 14.76
CA PHE A 219 -3.79 3.94 16.12
C PHE A 219 -2.95 3.17 17.15
N LEU A 220 -2.47 3.90 18.13
CA LEU A 220 -1.93 3.33 19.35
C LEU A 220 -2.32 4.23 20.51
N ASN A 221 -2.99 3.69 21.54
CA ASN A 221 -3.41 4.43 22.73
C ASN A 221 -4.18 5.73 22.41
N GLY A 222 -5.10 5.68 21.44
CA GLY A 222 -5.90 6.83 21.01
C GLY A 222 -5.19 7.88 20.15
N LYS A 223 -3.91 7.66 19.87
CA LYS A 223 -3.10 8.53 19.00
C LYS A 223 -2.94 7.92 17.62
N ILE A 224 -3.10 8.73 16.58
CA ILE A 224 -2.79 8.37 15.19
C ILE A 224 -1.31 8.66 14.93
N TYR A 225 -0.64 7.69 14.31
CA TYR A 225 0.69 7.82 13.74
C TYR A 225 0.58 7.60 12.24
N ALA A 226 1.01 8.59 11.46
CA ALA A 226 0.84 8.58 10.02
C ALA A 226 2.12 8.98 9.28
N ILE A 227 2.32 8.35 8.14
CA ILE A 227 3.35 8.72 7.17
C ILE A 227 2.70 8.92 5.80
N PHE A 228 3.19 9.87 5.03
CA PHE A 228 2.69 10.13 3.70
C PHE A 228 3.79 10.56 2.73
N ARG A 229 3.60 10.17 1.49
CA ARG A 229 4.47 10.52 0.38
C ARG A 229 4.24 11.97 -0.03
N THR A 230 5.32 12.69 -0.23
CA THR A 230 5.25 14.08 -0.69
C THR A 230 5.16 14.18 -2.21
N PRO A 231 4.77 15.37 -2.73
CA PRO A 231 4.89 15.68 -4.14
C PRO A 231 6.32 15.46 -4.68
N PRO A 232 6.47 15.20 -5.99
CA PRO A 232 7.76 14.83 -6.60
C PRO A 232 8.90 15.82 -6.35
N GLU A 233 8.59 17.09 -6.19
CA GLU A 233 9.57 18.16 -5.99
C GLU A 233 10.35 17.99 -4.68
N ARG A 234 9.75 17.35 -3.68
CA ARG A 234 10.38 17.12 -2.37
C ARG A 234 11.00 15.74 -2.23
N ASN A 235 10.55 14.78 -3.01
CA ASN A 235 11.04 13.39 -3.05
C ASN A 235 11.30 12.76 -1.67
N SER A 236 10.43 12.98 -0.70
CA SER A 236 10.58 12.54 0.70
C SER A 236 9.31 11.90 1.23
N ILE A 237 9.41 11.31 2.42
CA ILE A 237 8.28 10.86 3.23
C ILE A 237 8.16 11.79 4.44
N PHE A 238 6.94 12.17 4.76
CA PHE A 238 6.61 12.92 5.96
C PHE A 238 5.97 12.06 7.03
N TYR A 239 6.20 12.42 8.27
CA TYR A 239 5.59 11.88 9.46
C TYR A 239 4.74 12.94 10.14
N THR A 240 3.55 12.56 10.60
CA THR A 240 2.64 13.41 11.40
C THR A 240 1.83 12.56 12.37
N THR A 241 1.25 13.21 13.38
CA THR A 241 0.42 12.54 14.39
C THR A 241 -0.85 13.34 14.68
N SER A 242 -1.86 12.64 15.22
CA SER A 242 -3.08 13.26 15.76
C SER A 242 -3.45 12.60 17.09
N ASN A 243 -3.84 13.40 18.08
CA ASN A 243 -4.26 12.92 19.41
C ASN A 243 -5.79 12.95 19.59
N ASP A 244 -6.55 13.28 18.57
CA ASP A 244 -8.00 13.52 18.63
C ASP A 244 -8.74 12.89 17.43
N MET A 245 -8.28 11.73 16.99
CA MET A 245 -8.87 10.97 15.88
C MET A 245 -8.92 11.75 14.57
N GLY A 246 -7.86 12.50 14.27
CA GLY A 246 -7.70 13.20 12.99
C GLY A 246 -8.40 14.55 12.90
N LYS A 247 -8.93 15.11 14.01
CA LYS A 247 -9.52 16.46 14.02
C LYS A 247 -8.43 17.54 13.94
N THR A 248 -7.33 17.32 14.63
CA THR A 248 -6.13 18.16 14.54
C THR A 248 -4.88 17.31 14.31
N TRP A 249 -3.89 17.89 13.64
CA TRP A 249 -2.66 17.19 13.26
C TRP A 249 -1.43 17.99 13.67
N SER A 250 -0.37 17.29 14.05
CA SER A 250 0.94 17.93 14.28
C SER A 250 1.51 18.44 12.94
N GLU A 251 2.35 19.46 13.01
CA GLU A 251 3.13 19.87 11.83
C GLU A 251 3.90 18.68 11.25
N PRO A 252 3.85 18.46 9.93
CA PRO A 252 4.52 17.34 9.31
C PRO A 252 6.03 17.50 9.33
N GLN A 253 6.71 16.44 9.69
CA GLN A 253 8.18 16.40 9.76
C GLN A 253 8.73 15.48 8.69
N VAL A 254 9.78 15.93 7.99
CA VAL A 254 10.49 15.12 6.99
C VAL A 254 11.18 13.97 7.69
N ILE A 255 11.00 12.75 7.20
CA ILE A 255 11.85 11.63 7.57
C ILE A 255 13.18 11.78 6.82
N GLU A 256 14.25 11.95 7.56
CA GLU A 256 15.59 12.22 7.02
C GLU A 256 16.04 11.10 6.06
N ASP A 257 16.67 11.49 4.95
CA ASP A 257 17.18 10.59 3.90
C ASP A 257 16.12 9.64 3.30
N SER A 258 14.83 9.87 3.56
CA SER A 258 13.77 9.08 2.94
C SER A 258 13.63 9.39 1.45
N VAL A 259 13.19 8.39 0.70
CA VAL A 259 12.89 8.51 -0.73
C VAL A 259 11.39 8.36 -0.94
N SER A 260 10.80 9.26 -1.73
CA SER A 260 9.38 9.26 -2.03
C SER A 260 8.94 7.94 -2.66
N CYS A 261 8.31 7.10 -1.85
CA CYS A 261 7.76 5.80 -2.23
C CYS A 261 6.65 5.42 -1.25
N ARG A 262 5.84 4.46 -1.63
CA ARG A 262 4.87 3.85 -0.73
C ARG A 262 5.56 3.28 0.50
N SER A 263 5.21 3.82 1.65
CA SER A 263 5.69 3.39 2.96
C SER A 263 4.55 2.78 3.77
N ARG A 264 4.85 2.06 4.86
CA ARG A 264 3.86 1.31 5.62
C ARG A 264 3.92 1.61 7.11
N VAL A 265 2.72 1.52 7.72
CA VAL A 265 2.56 1.55 9.17
C VAL A 265 1.77 0.31 9.57
N ILE A 266 2.33 -0.54 10.43
CA ILE A 266 1.70 -1.76 10.89
C ILE A 266 1.72 -1.87 12.42
N ASN A 267 0.78 -2.61 12.99
CA ASN A 267 0.84 -2.98 14.40
C ASN A 267 1.90 -4.07 14.60
N TYR A 268 2.75 -3.92 15.61
CA TYR A 268 3.78 -4.88 15.97
C TYR A 268 3.89 -5.00 17.50
N GLY A 269 3.27 -6.04 18.07
CA GLY A 269 3.12 -6.15 19.51
C GLY A 269 2.37 -4.94 20.09
N GLU A 270 2.96 -4.27 21.06
CA GLU A 270 2.45 -3.04 21.66
C GLU A 270 2.95 -1.76 20.95
N HIS A 271 3.60 -1.92 19.79
CA HIS A 271 4.24 -0.86 19.02
C HIS A 271 3.55 -0.61 17.69
N ILE A 272 3.81 0.56 17.13
CA ILE A 272 3.55 0.87 15.73
C ILE A 272 4.88 0.84 14.98
N LEU A 273 4.99 -0.06 14.01
CA LEU A 273 6.18 -0.18 13.17
C LEU A 273 5.97 0.57 11.85
N MET A 274 6.86 1.50 11.55
CA MET A 274 6.95 2.18 10.26
C MET A 274 8.00 1.54 9.39
N VAL A 275 7.70 1.33 8.11
CA VAL A 275 8.60 0.80 7.09
C VAL A 275 8.70 1.83 5.97
N VAL A 276 9.87 2.43 5.84
CA VAL A 276 10.09 3.61 5.00
C VAL A 276 11.19 3.34 3.97
N ASN A 277 10.99 3.76 2.74
CA ASN A 277 12.00 3.66 1.69
C ASN A 277 13.11 4.68 1.86
N HIS A 278 14.34 4.22 1.66
CA HIS A 278 15.55 5.03 1.66
C HIS A 278 16.47 4.63 0.51
N TYR A 279 17.47 5.49 0.27
CA TYR A 279 18.62 5.16 -0.55
C TYR A 279 19.73 4.55 0.31
N ASN A 280 20.32 3.46 -0.15
CA ASN A 280 21.51 2.86 0.49
C ASN A 280 22.71 3.00 -0.44
N GLU A 281 23.75 3.68 0.03
CA GLU A 281 24.99 3.95 -0.73
C GLU A 281 25.74 2.68 -1.13
N ASP A 282 25.64 1.61 -0.33
CA ASP A 282 26.30 0.32 -0.61
C ASP A 282 25.75 -0.37 -1.86
N THR A 283 24.58 0.05 -2.35
CA THR A 283 24.01 -0.45 -3.60
C THR A 283 24.63 0.18 -4.84
N GLY A 284 25.50 1.17 -4.67
CA GLY A 284 26.11 1.97 -5.73
C GLY A 284 25.15 3.03 -6.28
N ASN A 285 25.70 3.96 -7.07
CA ASN A 285 24.89 4.96 -7.74
C ASN A 285 24.09 4.28 -8.88
N ARG A 286 22.82 4.04 -8.62
CA ARG A 286 21.87 3.38 -9.52
C ARG A 286 20.73 4.34 -9.88
N PRO A 287 20.97 5.37 -10.71
CA PRO A 287 19.95 6.34 -11.13
C PRO A 287 18.81 5.68 -11.94
N ASP A 288 19.05 4.48 -12.44
CA ASP A 288 18.13 3.61 -13.14
C ASP A 288 17.09 2.93 -12.21
N ILE A 289 17.38 2.79 -10.91
CA ILE A 289 16.43 2.29 -9.94
C ILE A 289 15.59 3.47 -9.45
N GLN A 290 14.39 3.58 -9.97
CA GLN A 290 13.33 4.51 -9.58
C GLN A 290 13.67 5.42 -8.39
N GLN A 291 14.42 6.50 -8.64
CA GLN A 291 14.78 7.49 -7.62
C GLN A 291 15.60 6.95 -6.43
N GLY A 292 16.37 5.87 -6.61
CA GLY A 292 17.25 5.35 -5.56
C GLY A 292 16.54 4.56 -4.45
N ARG A 293 15.38 3.97 -4.71
CA ARG A 293 14.62 3.15 -3.74
C ARG A 293 15.29 1.80 -3.51
N THR A 294 16.42 1.81 -2.83
CA THR A 294 17.28 0.62 -2.68
C THR A 294 17.26 0.02 -1.29
N SER A 295 16.68 0.71 -0.29
CA SER A 295 16.57 0.18 1.05
C SER A 295 15.21 0.45 1.71
N LEU A 296 14.93 -0.34 2.76
CA LEU A 296 13.82 -0.16 3.69
C LEU A 296 14.40 -0.02 5.09
N ARG A 297 14.04 1.07 5.77
CA ARG A 297 14.34 1.29 7.18
C ARG A 297 13.10 1.14 8.04
N PHE A 298 13.29 0.56 9.21
CA PHE A 298 12.24 0.22 10.17
C PHE A 298 12.39 1.09 11.42
N TYR A 299 11.27 1.64 11.89
CA TYR A 299 11.24 2.54 13.05
C TYR A 299 10.02 2.24 13.92
N PHE A 300 10.14 2.36 15.24
CA PHE A 300 8.97 2.43 16.11
C PHE A 300 8.45 3.86 16.17
N ALA A 301 7.17 4.05 15.82
CA ALA A 301 6.55 5.37 15.65
C ALA A 301 6.53 6.21 16.92
N GLU A 302 6.43 5.57 18.08
CA GLU A 302 6.39 6.20 19.41
C GLU A 302 7.75 6.78 19.82
N ASN A 303 8.84 6.39 19.19
CA ASN A 303 10.16 6.95 19.44
C ASN A 303 10.38 8.34 18.80
N GLY A 304 9.29 8.92 18.24
CA GLY A 304 9.32 10.23 17.60
C GLY A 304 9.51 10.16 16.08
N THR A 305 9.89 11.28 15.51
CA THR A 305 10.15 11.35 14.07
C THR A 305 11.25 10.38 13.66
N PRO A 306 11.03 9.52 12.66
CA PRO A 306 12.02 8.59 12.18
C PRO A 306 13.32 9.28 11.76
N CYS A 307 14.43 8.85 12.33
CA CYS A 307 15.78 9.31 12.03
C CYS A 307 16.79 8.16 12.19
N LYS A 308 18.03 8.37 11.82
CA LYS A 308 19.08 7.34 11.86
C LYS A 308 19.30 6.79 13.28
N GLU A 309 19.15 7.64 14.29
CA GLU A 309 19.41 7.31 15.69
C GLU A 309 18.36 6.37 16.29
N ASN A 310 17.11 6.43 15.81
CA ASN A 310 16.02 5.59 16.29
C ASN A 310 15.62 4.47 15.31
N MET A 311 16.44 4.23 14.30
CA MET A 311 16.27 3.15 13.33
C MET A 311 16.49 1.78 13.99
N VAL A 312 15.53 0.88 13.84
CA VAL A 312 15.59 -0.49 14.37
C VAL A 312 16.37 -1.43 13.44
N LEU A 313 16.10 -1.34 12.15
CA LEU A 313 16.71 -2.21 11.13
C LEU A 313 16.77 -1.48 9.79
N GLU A 314 17.78 -1.77 8.99
CA GLU A 314 17.84 -1.44 7.57
C GLU A 314 18.08 -2.70 6.75
N LEU A 315 17.29 -2.84 5.67
CA LEU A 315 17.42 -3.87 4.66
C LEU A 315 17.65 -3.21 3.31
N TYR A 316 18.47 -3.79 2.46
CA TYR A 316 18.73 -3.23 1.15
C TYR A 316 18.82 -4.29 0.06
N SER A 317 18.59 -3.88 -1.19
CA SER A 317 18.72 -4.70 -2.38
C SER A 317 19.27 -3.91 -3.54
N LYS A 318 20.22 -4.50 -4.26
CA LYS A 318 20.77 -3.92 -5.50
C LYS A 318 19.77 -3.90 -6.65
N CYS A 319 18.67 -4.65 -6.55
CA CYS A 319 17.60 -4.69 -7.55
C CYS A 319 16.42 -3.78 -7.21
N GLY A 320 16.58 -2.91 -6.21
CA GLY A 320 15.51 -2.04 -5.69
C GLY A 320 14.58 -2.73 -4.70
N MET A 321 13.87 -1.92 -3.93
CA MET A 321 12.85 -2.33 -2.97
C MET A 321 11.70 -1.33 -3.04
N VAL A 322 10.79 -1.54 -3.99
CA VAL A 322 9.74 -0.58 -4.34
C VAL A 322 8.39 -1.08 -3.84
N ASN A 323 7.52 -0.15 -3.44
CA ASN A 323 6.13 -0.45 -3.06
C ASN A 323 6.01 -1.56 -2.01
N ALA A 324 6.85 -1.49 -0.98
CA ALA A 324 6.84 -2.49 0.08
C ALA A 324 5.51 -2.52 0.84
N CYS A 325 5.08 -3.72 1.19
CA CYS A 325 4.02 -3.99 2.15
C CYS A 325 4.59 -4.81 3.29
N ALA A 326 4.22 -4.49 4.51
CA ALA A 326 4.65 -5.21 5.71
C ALA A 326 3.48 -5.84 6.44
N LEU A 327 3.75 -6.92 7.14
CA LEU A 327 2.76 -7.67 7.91
C LEU A 327 3.43 -8.29 9.14
N ASN A 328 2.77 -8.19 10.29
CA ASN A 328 3.14 -8.93 11.49
C ASN A 328 2.39 -10.25 11.52
N ILE A 329 3.12 -11.35 11.56
CA ILE A 329 2.57 -12.71 11.70
C ILE A 329 3.17 -13.36 12.96
N LEU A 330 2.37 -13.45 14.02
CA LEU A 330 2.74 -14.10 15.27
C LEU A 330 4.07 -13.59 15.87
N GLY A 331 4.31 -12.29 15.82
CA GLY A 331 5.51 -11.65 16.34
C GLY A 331 6.65 -11.50 15.32
N ASP A 332 6.59 -12.17 14.20
CA ASP A 332 7.56 -12.01 13.14
C ASP A 332 7.10 -10.98 12.10
N VAL A 333 7.98 -10.12 11.64
CA VAL A 333 7.75 -9.21 10.52
C VAL A 333 8.04 -9.92 9.20
N TYR A 334 7.09 -9.79 8.28
CA TYR A 334 7.22 -10.22 6.89
C TYR A 334 7.02 -9.01 5.98
N ILE A 335 7.73 -8.99 4.88
CA ILE A 335 7.56 -7.96 3.85
C ILE A 335 7.34 -8.59 2.47
N ALA A 336 6.51 -7.92 1.66
CA ALA A 336 6.52 -8.09 0.22
C ALA A 336 6.96 -6.78 -0.42
N TYR A 337 7.77 -6.85 -1.47
CA TYR A 337 8.27 -5.69 -2.19
C TYR A 337 8.47 -6.02 -3.66
N SER A 338 8.40 -5.01 -4.51
CA SER A 338 8.68 -5.15 -5.93
C SER A 338 10.16 -4.88 -6.20
N THR A 339 10.77 -5.71 -7.05
CA THR A 339 12.13 -5.49 -7.59
C THR A 339 12.06 -5.17 -9.06
N SER A 340 13.02 -4.42 -9.56
CA SER A 340 13.25 -4.21 -10.98
C SER A 340 14.55 -4.89 -11.38
N GLU A 341 14.46 -6.12 -11.87
CA GLU A 341 15.65 -6.94 -12.20
C GLU A 341 16.34 -6.50 -13.50
N LEU A 342 15.70 -5.65 -14.30
CA LEU A 342 16.19 -5.28 -15.63
C LEU A 342 16.27 -3.76 -15.87
N ALA A 343 16.36 -2.97 -14.82
CA ALA A 343 16.64 -1.53 -14.95
C ALA A 343 18.01 -1.24 -15.64
N LEU A 344 18.69 -2.24 -16.14
CA LEU A 344 20.05 -2.15 -16.68
C LEU A 344 20.12 -1.96 -18.20
N GLU A 345 19.04 -2.12 -18.95
CA GLU A 345 19.07 -1.91 -20.40
C GLU A 345 18.54 -0.54 -20.79
N TYR A 346 19.37 0.49 -20.58
CA TYR A 346 19.17 1.80 -21.21
C TYR A 346 19.62 1.78 -22.67
N HIS A 347 18.70 1.80 -23.59
CA HIS A 347 18.98 2.16 -24.98
C HIS A 347 18.81 3.67 -25.18
N ASN A 348 19.92 4.37 -25.38
CA ASN A 348 19.97 5.79 -25.74
C ASN A 348 19.28 6.75 -24.76
N GLY A 349 19.42 6.54 -23.46
CA GLY A 349 18.89 7.44 -22.44
C GLY A 349 17.38 7.39 -22.24
N ASN A 350 16.67 6.50 -22.94
CA ASN A 350 15.25 6.23 -22.74
C ASN A 350 15.04 4.83 -22.20
N PRO A 351 14.28 4.63 -21.12
CA PRO A 351 13.93 3.33 -20.62
C PRO A 351 12.94 2.67 -21.61
N LYS A 352 13.45 1.92 -22.57
CA LYS A 352 12.62 1.23 -23.57
C LYS A 352 12.11 -0.15 -23.15
N VAL A 353 12.70 -0.73 -22.14
CA VAL A 353 12.27 -2.03 -21.62
C VAL A 353 12.35 -1.98 -20.11
N ARG A 354 11.22 -1.94 -19.47
CA ARG A 354 11.15 -2.28 -18.05
C ARG A 354 11.33 -3.77 -17.92
N GLY A 355 12.24 -4.14 -17.04
CA GLY A 355 12.45 -5.50 -16.74
C GLY A 355 11.28 -6.17 -16.06
N LYS A 356 11.37 -7.44 -15.87
CA LYS A 356 10.40 -8.23 -15.12
C LYS A 356 10.47 -7.82 -13.66
N ASP A 357 9.52 -6.98 -13.24
CA ASP A 357 9.38 -6.67 -11.83
C ASP A 357 8.85 -7.92 -11.12
N ALA A 358 9.62 -8.42 -10.17
CA ALA A 358 9.19 -9.54 -9.34
C ALA A 358 8.59 -8.99 -8.03
N VAL A 359 7.46 -9.53 -7.61
CA VAL A 359 7.00 -9.39 -6.23
C VAL A 359 7.71 -10.43 -5.39
N ARG A 360 8.49 -9.97 -4.43
CA ARG A 360 9.26 -10.83 -3.53
C ARG A 360 8.71 -10.79 -2.13
N PHE A 361 8.77 -11.91 -1.46
CA PHE A 361 8.30 -12.10 -0.09
C PHE A 361 9.43 -12.66 0.78
N VAL A 362 9.55 -12.12 2.00
CA VAL A 362 10.59 -12.56 2.92
C VAL A 362 10.16 -12.38 4.37
N LYS A 363 10.61 -13.31 5.22
CA LYS A 363 10.53 -13.21 6.67
C LYS A 363 11.73 -12.41 7.18
N ILE A 364 11.46 -11.37 7.95
CA ILE A 364 12.48 -10.54 8.62
C ILE A 364 12.79 -11.09 10.02
N GLY A 365 11.78 -11.64 10.67
CA GLY A 365 11.86 -12.14 12.05
C GLY A 365 11.37 -11.12 13.08
N ASP A 366 11.63 -11.44 14.34
CA ASP A 366 11.30 -10.62 15.48
C ASP A 366 12.28 -9.42 15.59
N LEU A 367 11.75 -8.21 15.63
CA LEU A 367 12.53 -6.97 15.70
C LEU A 367 12.87 -6.55 17.14
N GLU A 368 12.16 -7.03 18.16
CA GLU A 368 12.47 -6.75 19.56
C GLU A 368 13.74 -7.48 20.04
N GLN A 369 14.14 -8.52 19.32
CA GLN A 369 15.33 -9.30 19.60
C GLN A 369 16.57 -8.81 18.83
N LYS A 370 16.46 -7.73 18.06
CA LYS A 370 17.54 -7.16 17.25
C LYS A 370 18.02 -5.83 17.79
#